data_eb9fd82b4969609f0755f73184eefcd3
#
_entry.id   eb9fd82b4969609f0755f73184eefcd3
#
_cell.length_a   1.000
_cell.length_b   1.000
_cell.length_c   1.000
_cell.angle_alpha   90.00
_cell.angle_beta   90.00
_cell.angle_gamma   90.00
#
_symmetry.space_group_name_H-M   'P 1'
#
loop_
_entity.id
_entity.type
_entity.pdbx_description
1 polymer ?
#
loop_
_entity_poly.entity_id
_entity_poly.type
_entity_poly.pdbx_seq_one_letter_code
_entity_poly.pdbx_strand_id
1 'polypeptide(L)'
;VSDDGATDALTATWSSDGSDGELGTSGSDSEGNITFVYGDLSARTHVISITVTDEEGASCTDDIVYTVGSPPEVVINNPVSTDIHYSDRLITFAGVASDAEDADEDIIINWISSIEGDLTDVDGTVSSDGSFTGFATLTEGEHAITVVATDSTGLTAEDNVIISVGAPNSAPTCGITSPESGELFPSGDTVVFEATANDVDIPSDMLTVAWSSDASGVLGSSTPSSTGSVLFA
;
A
#
# COMPACT_ATOMS: atom_id res chain seq x y z
N VAL A 1 45.05 9.50 17.02
CA VAL A 1 45.57 9.17 18.37
C VAL A 1 47.03 9.63 18.49
N SER A 2 47.48 9.89 19.69
CA SER A 2 48.85 10.26 19.98
C SER A 2 49.25 9.61 21.30
N ASP A 3 50.51 9.24 21.39
CA ASP A 3 51.09 8.56 22.54
C ASP A 3 52.54 9.07 22.74
N ASP A 4 53.16 8.79 23.89
CA ASP A 4 54.54 9.06 24.17
C ASP A 4 55.51 7.96 23.62
N GLY A 5 54.94 6.83 23.14
CA GLY A 5 55.60 5.78 22.36
C GLY A 5 55.54 5.99 20.86
N ALA A 6 55.71 4.88 20.11
CA ALA A 6 55.57 4.90 18.66
C ALA A 6 54.09 4.88 18.27
N THR A 7 53.64 5.87 17.47
CA THR A 7 52.23 6.01 17.07
C THR A 7 51.71 4.84 16.21
N ASP A 8 52.62 4.05 15.60
CA ASP A 8 52.30 2.85 14.82
C ASP A 8 52.25 1.56 15.67
N ALA A 9 52.46 1.65 17.00
CA ALA A 9 52.37 0.54 17.94
C ALA A 9 50.98 0.41 18.63
N LEU A 10 50.05 1.36 18.38
CA LEU A 10 48.76 1.39 19.03
C LEU A 10 47.82 0.33 18.42
N THR A 11 47.10 -0.36 19.29
CA THR A 11 46.06 -1.34 18.89
C THR A 11 44.69 -0.81 19.25
N ALA A 12 43.80 -0.76 18.27
CA ALA A 12 42.39 -0.42 18.44
C ALA A 12 41.52 -1.67 18.43
N THR A 13 40.66 -1.83 19.43
CA THR A 13 39.59 -2.81 19.49
C THR A 13 38.26 -2.10 19.24
N TRP A 14 37.51 -2.61 18.30
CA TRP A 14 36.20 -2.10 17.93
C TRP A 14 35.12 -3.04 18.46
N SER A 15 34.09 -2.47 19.04
CA SER A 15 32.94 -3.23 19.56
C SER A 15 31.63 -2.50 19.32
N SER A 16 30.56 -3.28 19.23
CA SER A 16 29.20 -2.80 19.27
C SER A 16 28.53 -3.29 20.55
N ASP A 17 27.58 -2.53 21.08
CA ASP A 17 26.71 -2.99 22.15
C ASP A 17 25.81 -4.16 21.66
N GLY A 18 25.15 -4.85 22.61
CA GLY A 18 24.21 -5.94 22.32
C GLY A 18 24.82 -7.19 21.73
N SER A 19 24.18 -7.75 20.69
CA SER A 19 24.50 -9.09 20.15
C SER A 19 25.74 -9.13 19.26
N ASP A 20 26.14 -8.02 18.66
CA ASP A 20 27.25 -7.98 17.71
C ASP A 20 28.61 -8.00 18.44
N GLY A 21 28.68 -7.48 19.66
CA GLY A 21 29.84 -7.61 20.54
C GLY A 21 31.14 -7.05 19.96
N GLU A 22 32.25 -7.79 20.07
CA GLU A 22 33.53 -7.40 19.48
C GLU A 22 33.51 -7.56 17.96
N LEU A 23 33.74 -6.45 17.24
CA LEU A 23 33.75 -6.40 15.78
C LEU A 23 35.12 -6.75 15.21
N GLY A 24 36.19 -6.46 15.94
CA GLY A 24 37.55 -6.78 15.53
C GLY A 24 38.57 -5.75 16.00
N THR A 25 39.79 -5.89 15.50
CA THR A 25 40.93 -5.05 15.85
C THR A 25 41.59 -4.43 14.62
N SER A 26 42.17 -3.24 14.79
CA SER A 26 43.01 -2.58 13.77
C SER A 26 44.21 -1.88 14.43
N GLY A 27 45.28 -1.68 13.68
CA GLY A 27 46.43 -0.89 14.12
C GLY A 27 46.33 0.56 13.66
N SER A 28 47.15 1.41 14.27
CA SER A 28 47.39 2.77 13.79
C SER A 28 48.50 2.81 12.73
N ASP A 29 48.43 3.76 11.82
CA ASP A 29 49.53 4.09 10.92
C ASP A 29 50.58 5.02 11.60
N SER A 30 51.68 5.34 10.88
CA SER A 30 52.73 6.21 11.39
C SER A 30 52.28 7.66 11.66
N GLU A 31 51.11 8.05 11.19
CA GLU A 31 50.51 9.38 11.44
C GLU A 31 49.46 9.31 12.57
N GLY A 32 49.24 8.12 13.14
CA GLY A 32 48.29 7.87 14.22
C GLY A 32 46.82 7.72 13.74
N ASN A 33 46.59 7.52 12.42
CA ASN A 33 45.26 7.26 11.92
C ASN A 33 44.92 5.77 12.13
N ILE A 34 43.64 5.52 12.48
CA ILE A 34 43.08 4.19 12.65
C ILE A 34 41.89 4.05 11.71
N THR A 35 41.91 3.00 10.88
CA THR A 35 40.82 2.67 9.98
C THR A 35 40.36 1.24 10.20
N PHE A 36 39.04 1.03 10.27
CA PHE A 36 38.43 -0.27 10.40
C PHE A 36 37.20 -0.33 9.47
N VAL A 37 37.03 -1.46 8.78
CA VAL A 37 35.90 -1.70 7.87
C VAL A 37 35.17 -2.92 8.35
N TYR A 38 33.85 -2.80 8.56
CA TYR A 38 32.97 -3.89 8.98
C TYR A 38 31.65 -3.77 8.25
N GLY A 39 31.07 -4.90 7.79
CA GLY A 39 29.88 -4.93 6.92
C GLY A 39 28.69 -5.73 7.47
N ASP A 40 28.83 -6.38 8.64
CA ASP A 40 27.85 -7.35 9.13
C ASP A 40 27.15 -6.89 10.44
N LEU A 41 26.98 -5.57 10.62
CA LEU A 41 26.18 -5.03 11.73
C LEU A 41 24.70 -5.44 11.56
N SER A 42 24.07 -5.87 12.65
CA SER A 42 22.64 -6.15 12.66
C SER A 42 21.79 -4.89 12.47
N ALA A 43 20.59 -5.03 11.94
CA ALA A 43 19.66 -3.90 11.77
C ALA A 43 19.15 -3.44 13.15
N ARG A 44 19.63 -2.32 13.65
CA ARG A 44 19.25 -1.62 14.89
C ARG A 44 20.15 -0.40 15.13
N THR A 45 19.83 0.36 16.15
CA THR A 45 20.75 1.38 16.67
C THR A 45 21.85 0.73 17.51
N HIS A 46 23.10 1.06 17.20
CA HIS A 46 24.31 0.59 17.85
C HIS A 46 25.01 1.71 18.60
N VAL A 47 25.63 1.38 19.71
CA VAL A 47 26.74 2.17 20.28
C VAL A 47 28.03 1.50 19.83
N ILE A 48 28.72 2.12 18.88
CA ILE A 48 30.03 1.64 18.38
C ILE A 48 31.10 2.27 19.22
N SER A 49 31.91 1.45 19.89
CA SER A 49 33.01 1.89 20.74
C SER A 49 34.34 1.48 20.14
N ILE A 50 35.31 2.39 20.22
CA ILE A 50 36.71 2.12 19.97
C ILE A 50 37.51 2.20 21.30
N THR A 51 38.31 1.19 21.58
CA THR A 51 39.28 1.21 22.68
C THR A 51 40.66 1.09 22.07
N VAL A 52 41.50 2.11 22.27
CA VAL A 52 42.88 2.12 21.80
C VAL A 52 43.80 1.85 22.99
N THR A 53 44.74 0.91 22.80
CA THR A 53 45.66 0.47 23.83
C THR A 53 47.10 0.57 23.30
N ASP A 54 48.02 1.08 24.11
CA ASP A 54 49.44 1.14 23.85
C ASP A 54 50.15 -0.17 24.23
N GLU A 55 51.49 -0.24 23.97
CA GLU A 55 52.33 -1.39 24.30
C GLU A 55 52.56 -1.59 25.80
N GLU A 56 52.27 -0.57 26.65
CA GLU A 56 52.35 -0.65 28.11
C GLU A 56 51.01 -0.96 28.79
N GLY A 57 49.91 -1.03 27.98
CA GLY A 57 48.58 -1.39 28.40
C GLY A 57 47.75 -0.20 28.90
N ALA A 58 48.16 1.03 28.69
CA ALA A 58 47.32 2.19 28.91
C ALA A 58 46.28 2.31 27.76
N SER A 59 45.07 2.77 28.03
CA SER A 59 44.00 2.81 27.04
C SER A 59 43.11 4.04 27.12
N CYS A 60 42.53 4.40 26.01
CA CYS A 60 41.42 5.36 25.90
C CYS A 60 40.26 4.76 25.13
N THR A 61 39.05 5.21 25.41
CA THR A 61 37.81 4.74 24.73
C THR A 61 37.01 5.95 24.29
N ASP A 62 36.40 5.83 23.11
CA ASP A 62 35.42 6.77 22.58
C ASP A 62 34.30 6.01 21.91
N ASP A 63 33.09 6.60 21.79
CA ASP A 63 31.93 5.95 21.25
C ASP A 63 31.08 6.87 20.38
N ILE A 64 30.39 6.27 19.42
CA ILE A 64 29.39 6.92 18.56
C ILE A 64 28.12 6.10 18.52
N VAL A 65 27.00 6.77 18.32
CA VAL A 65 25.72 6.11 18.00
C VAL A 65 25.58 6.01 16.47
N TYR A 66 25.27 4.82 15.99
CA TYR A 66 25.10 4.53 14.57
C TYR A 66 23.90 3.59 14.37
N THR A 67 22.98 3.93 13.44
CA THR A 67 21.81 3.10 13.14
C THR A 67 22.01 2.39 11.81
N VAL A 68 21.75 1.08 11.82
CA VAL A 68 21.62 0.23 10.64
C VAL A 68 20.13 -0.09 10.50
N GLY A 69 19.49 0.40 9.44
CA GLY A 69 18.09 0.15 9.15
C GLY A 69 17.89 -1.08 8.27
N SER A 70 16.70 -1.66 8.32
CA SER A 70 16.14 -2.58 7.33
C SER A 70 15.11 -1.84 6.47
N PRO A 71 14.82 -2.29 5.23
CA PRO A 71 13.73 -1.70 4.45
C PRO A 71 12.38 -1.92 5.14
N PRO A 72 11.42 -0.99 5.00
CA PRO A 72 10.08 -1.18 5.49
C PRO A 72 9.36 -2.34 4.77
N GLU A 73 8.26 -2.81 5.33
CA GLU A 73 7.31 -3.70 4.66
C GLU A 73 6.09 -2.89 4.24
N VAL A 74 5.52 -3.17 3.05
CA VAL A 74 4.31 -2.51 2.55
C VAL A 74 3.43 -3.49 1.79
N VAL A 75 2.10 -3.37 1.98
CA VAL A 75 1.10 -4.23 1.30
C VAL A 75 -0.08 -3.38 0.85
N ILE A 76 -0.49 -3.53 -0.41
CA ILE A 76 -1.72 -2.95 -0.97
C ILE A 76 -2.92 -3.81 -0.56
N ASN A 77 -3.89 -3.20 0.12
CA ASN A 77 -5.19 -3.81 0.41
C ASN A 77 -6.26 -3.39 -0.62
N ASN A 78 -6.15 -2.16 -1.14
CA ASN A 78 -6.98 -1.61 -2.20
C ASN A 78 -6.13 -0.66 -3.08
N PRO A 79 -6.43 -0.58 -4.39
CA PRO A 79 -7.45 -1.36 -5.12
C PRO A 79 -7.06 -2.83 -5.29
N VAL A 80 -8.04 -3.70 -5.58
CA VAL A 80 -7.78 -5.11 -5.94
C VAL A 80 -8.09 -5.35 -7.42
N SER A 81 -7.36 -6.29 -8.05
CA SER A 81 -7.43 -6.54 -9.50
C SER A 81 -8.79 -7.07 -10.00
N THR A 82 -9.64 -7.53 -9.09
CA THR A 82 -10.98 -8.07 -9.42
C THR A 82 -12.09 -7.04 -9.39
N ASP A 83 -11.82 -5.83 -8.88
CA ASP A 83 -12.82 -4.78 -8.77
C ASP A 83 -13.04 -4.08 -10.11
N ILE A 84 -14.25 -3.59 -10.31
CA ILE A 84 -14.63 -2.78 -11.47
C ILE A 84 -14.46 -1.32 -11.09
N HIS A 85 -13.59 -0.63 -11.81
CA HIS A 85 -13.34 0.80 -11.64
C HIS A 85 -13.80 1.59 -12.86
N TYR A 86 -14.25 2.83 -12.63
CA TYR A 86 -14.69 3.77 -13.67
C TYR A 86 -13.92 5.08 -13.53
N SER A 87 -13.64 5.72 -14.66
CA SER A 87 -12.82 6.95 -14.70
C SER A 87 -13.50 8.18 -14.08
N ASP A 88 -14.81 8.13 -13.87
CA ASP A 88 -15.58 9.19 -13.19
C ASP A 88 -15.85 8.90 -11.70
N ARG A 89 -15.24 7.85 -11.14
CA ARG A 89 -15.42 7.43 -9.75
C ARG A 89 -14.11 7.46 -8.98
N LEU A 90 -14.23 7.82 -7.71
CA LEU A 90 -13.09 7.72 -6.79
C LEU A 90 -12.73 6.24 -6.55
N ILE A 91 -11.47 5.94 -6.73
CA ILE A 91 -10.84 4.66 -6.39
C ILE A 91 -10.19 4.83 -5.02
N THR A 92 -10.38 3.85 -4.15
CA THR A 92 -9.72 3.80 -2.85
C THR A 92 -8.32 3.21 -3.01
N PHE A 93 -7.33 3.90 -2.46
CA PHE A 93 -5.95 3.45 -2.32
C PHE A 93 -5.71 3.23 -0.84
N ALA A 94 -5.48 2.00 -0.41
CA ALA A 94 -5.30 1.68 0.99
C ALA A 94 -4.33 0.52 1.17
N GLY A 95 -3.61 0.54 2.25
CA GLY A 95 -2.65 -0.50 2.59
C GLY A 95 -2.19 -0.43 4.03
N VAL A 96 -1.18 -1.21 4.31
CA VAL A 96 -0.46 -1.18 5.58
C VAL A 96 1.04 -1.13 5.30
N ALA A 97 1.76 -0.37 6.11
CA ALA A 97 3.20 -0.31 6.11
C ALA A 97 3.71 -0.46 7.54
N SER A 98 4.86 -1.07 7.72
CA SER A 98 5.53 -1.21 9.01
C SER A 98 7.05 -1.27 8.83
N ASP A 99 7.76 -0.90 9.87
CA ASP A 99 9.21 -0.98 9.93
C ASP A 99 9.66 -1.53 11.29
N ALA A 100 10.83 -2.17 11.35
CA ALA A 100 11.34 -2.74 12.59
C ALA A 100 12.03 -1.71 13.48
N GLU A 101 12.57 -0.65 12.90
CA GLU A 101 13.38 0.38 13.57
C GLU A 101 12.64 1.72 13.69
N ASP A 102 11.74 2.03 12.74
CA ASP A 102 10.97 3.28 12.70
C ASP A 102 9.55 3.11 13.24
N ALA A 103 8.95 4.19 13.71
CA ALA A 103 7.52 4.22 13.98
C ALA A 103 6.74 4.23 12.66
N ASP A 104 5.63 3.48 12.58
CA ASP A 104 4.85 3.33 11.34
C ASP A 104 4.45 4.70 10.74
N GLU A 105 4.12 5.70 11.58
CA GLU A 105 3.77 7.06 11.16
C GLU A 105 4.91 7.88 10.55
N ASP A 106 6.17 7.43 10.68
CA ASP A 106 7.34 8.08 10.09
C ASP A 106 7.64 7.54 8.68
N ILE A 107 6.97 6.47 8.26
CA ILE A 107 7.11 5.90 6.91
C ILE A 107 6.42 6.81 5.89
N ILE A 108 7.11 7.10 4.79
CA ILE A 108 6.59 7.91 3.69
C ILE A 108 6.03 7.00 2.61
N ILE A 109 4.76 7.20 2.24
CA ILE A 109 4.07 6.45 1.17
C ILE A 109 3.93 7.32 -0.08
N ASN A 110 4.33 6.76 -1.22
CA ASN A 110 4.08 7.32 -2.54
C ASN A 110 3.35 6.30 -3.42
N TRP A 111 2.33 6.78 -4.15
CA TRP A 111 1.58 5.99 -5.11
C TRP A 111 1.95 6.37 -6.54
N ILE A 112 2.11 5.38 -7.40
CA ILE A 112 2.51 5.55 -8.80
C ILE A 112 1.56 4.75 -9.70
N SER A 113 1.11 5.37 -10.78
CA SER A 113 0.39 4.70 -11.85
C SER A 113 1.26 4.60 -13.10
N SER A 114 1.23 3.47 -13.79
CA SER A 114 1.96 3.27 -15.07
C SER A 114 1.52 4.23 -16.18
N ILE A 115 0.32 4.80 -16.09
CA ILE A 115 -0.23 5.73 -17.09
C ILE A 115 -0.04 7.19 -16.64
N GLU A 116 -0.33 7.50 -15.37
CA GLU A 116 -0.39 8.88 -14.87
C GLU A 116 0.88 9.34 -14.14
N GLY A 117 1.81 8.41 -13.86
CA GLY A 117 2.99 8.70 -13.05
C GLY A 117 2.63 8.82 -11.56
N ASP A 118 3.29 9.75 -10.87
CA ASP A 118 3.10 9.96 -9.43
C ASP A 118 1.68 10.48 -9.13
N LEU A 119 0.97 9.76 -8.28
CA LEU A 119 -0.39 10.11 -7.82
C LEU A 119 -0.30 11.02 -6.59
N THR A 120 0.15 12.25 -6.78
CA THR A 120 0.43 13.21 -5.70
C THR A 120 -0.80 13.67 -4.92
N ASP A 121 -2.00 13.45 -5.46
CA ASP A 121 -3.27 13.80 -4.83
C ASP A 121 -3.78 12.69 -3.89
N VAL A 122 -3.17 11.50 -3.93
CA VAL A 122 -3.51 10.40 -3.01
C VAL A 122 -2.79 10.62 -1.68
N ASP A 123 -3.57 10.71 -0.59
CA ASP A 123 -3.00 10.84 0.75
C ASP A 123 -2.19 9.59 1.09
N GLY A 124 -0.92 9.79 1.43
CA GLY A 124 0.02 8.75 1.84
C GLY A 124 0.36 8.81 3.33
N THR A 125 -0.42 9.52 4.15
CA THR A 125 -0.19 9.60 5.59
C THR A 125 -0.44 8.25 6.25
N VAL A 126 0.59 7.72 6.92
CA VAL A 126 0.51 6.47 7.67
C VAL A 126 0.07 6.76 9.11
N SER A 127 -0.88 5.99 9.60
CA SER A 127 -1.35 6.04 10.98
C SER A 127 -0.43 5.23 11.90
N SER A 128 -0.52 5.44 13.23
CA SER A 128 0.29 4.70 14.22
C SER A 128 0.00 3.19 14.31
N ASP A 129 -0.97 2.68 13.56
CA ASP A 129 -1.25 1.25 13.37
C ASP A 129 -0.78 0.73 12.00
N GLY A 130 0.02 1.52 11.31
CA GLY A 130 0.56 1.21 9.99
C GLY A 130 -0.41 1.38 8.83
N SER A 131 -1.68 1.71 9.07
CA SER A 131 -2.68 1.86 8.01
C SER A 131 -2.56 3.21 7.29
N PHE A 132 -2.81 3.20 5.98
CA PHE A 132 -2.91 4.42 5.16
C PHE A 132 -4.06 4.29 4.15
N THR A 133 -4.71 5.42 3.83
CA THR A 133 -5.84 5.45 2.91
C THR A 133 -5.94 6.80 2.20
N GLY A 134 -6.05 6.74 0.88
CA GLY A 134 -6.27 7.91 0.03
C GLY A 134 -7.25 7.60 -1.11
N PHE A 135 -7.58 8.60 -1.91
CA PHE A 135 -8.57 8.49 -2.97
C PHE A 135 -8.13 9.29 -4.19
N ALA A 136 -8.32 8.71 -5.39
CA ALA A 136 -8.13 9.42 -6.64
C ALA A 136 -9.07 8.89 -7.72
N THR A 137 -9.26 9.65 -8.79
CA THR A 137 -9.78 9.16 -10.06
C THR A 137 -8.60 8.86 -10.99
N LEU A 138 -8.73 7.83 -11.82
CA LEU A 138 -7.77 7.49 -12.86
C LEU A 138 -8.43 7.58 -14.23
N THR A 139 -7.65 7.82 -15.26
CA THR A 139 -8.13 7.76 -16.65
C THR A 139 -8.49 6.33 -17.06
N GLU A 140 -9.21 6.19 -18.17
CA GLU A 140 -9.53 4.88 -18.74
C GLU A 140 -8.26 4.17 -19.20
N GLY A 141 -8.13 2.89 -18.83
CA GLY A 141 -6.99 2.04 -19.21
C GLY A 141 -6.64 0.95 -18.20
N GLU A 142 -5.61 0.19 -18.52
CA GLU A 142 -5.01 -0.77 -17.60
C GLU A 142 -3.83 -0.10 -16.88
N HIS A 143 -3.95 0.04 -15.57
CA HIS A 143 -2.96 0.67 -14.72
C HIS A 143 -2.23 -0.39 -13.89
N ALA A 144 -0.89 -0.40 -13.97
CA ALA A 144 -0.10 -0.98 -12.90
C ALA A 144 0.05 0.09 -11.81
N ILE A 145 -0.53 -0.16 -10.67
CA ILE A 145 -0.46 0.70 -9.49
C ILE A 145 0.64 0.17 -8.59
N THR A 146 1.58 1.02 -8.25
CA THR A 146 2.68 0.71 -7.32
C THR A 146 2.60 1.61 -6.12
N VAL A 147 2.73 1.04 -4.93
CA VAL A 147 3.00 1.78 -3.69
C VAL A 147 4.49 1.66 -3.36
N VAL A 148 5.10 2.75 -2.99
CA VAL A 148 6.50 2.78 -2.50
C VAL A 148 6.49 3.31 -1.08
N ALA A 149 6.97 2.51 -0.14
CA ALA A 149 7.23 2.92 1.24
C ALA A 149 8.71 3.28 1.39
N THR A 150 8.99 4.36 2.11
CA THR A 150 10.36 4.83 2.38
C THR A 150 10.50 5.08 3.87
N ASP A 151 11.52 4.53 4.50
CA ASP A 151 11.86 4.72 5.91
C ASP A 151 12.64 6.01 6.17
N SER A 152 12.98 6.29 7.43
CA SER A 152 13.74 7.47 7.86
C SER A 152 15.19 7.46 7.36
N THR A 153 15.74 6.31 6.98
CA THR A 153 17.10 6.13 6.46
C THR A 153 17.18 6.21 4.94
N GLY A 154 16.02 6.21 4.26
CA GLY A 154 15.89 6.25 2.81
C GLY A 154 15.87 4.88 2.14
N LEU A 155 15.74 3.78 2.89
CA LEU A 155 15.49 2.45 2.34
C LEU A 155 14.04 2.32 1.91
N THR A 156 13.78 1.53 0.87
CA THR A 156 12.46 1.46 0.25
C THR A 156 11.99 0.03 0.07
N ALA A 157 10.67 -0.14 0.12
CA ALA A 157 9.96 -1.34 -0.33
C ALA A 157 8.79 -0.96 -1.22
N GLU A 158 8.34 -1.90 -2.04
CA GLU A 158 7.23 -1.68 -2.99
C GLU A 158 6.31 -2.90 -3.05
N ASP A 159 5.03 -2.60 -3.29
CA ASP A 159 4.03 -3.58 -3.69
C ASP A 159 3.25 -3.05 -4.90
N ASN A 160 2.64 -3.94 -5.69
CA ASN A 160 1.96 -3.55 -6.92
C ASN A 160 0.71 -4.38 -7.20
N VAL A 161 -0.25 -3.74 -7.90
CA VAL A 161 -1.47 -4.38 -8.38
C VAL A 161 -1.82 -3.85 -9.77
N ILE A 162 -2.36 -4.71 -10.63
CA ILE A 162 -2.88 -4.30 -11.94
C ILE A 162 -4.39 -4.18 -11.84
N ILE A 163 -4.94 -3.03 -12.24
CA ILE A 163 -6.36 -2.76 -12.29
C ILE A 163 -6.78 -2.26 -13.67
N SER A 164 -8.03 -2.50 -14.04
CA SER A 164 -8.64 -1.94 -15.25
C SER A 164 -9.63 -0.86 -14.87
N VAL A 165 -9.49 0.32 -15.47
CA VAL A 165 -10.40 1.46 -15.30
C VAL A 165 -11.18 1.63 -16.60
N GLY A 166 -12.50 1.47 -16.53
CA GLY A 166 -13.41 1.66 -17.66
C GLY A 166 -13.77 3.12 -17.90
N ALA A 167 -14.48 3.36 -19.01
CA ALA A 167 -15.13 4.63 -19.29
C ALA A 167 -16.07 5.06 -18.14
N PRO A 168 -16.53 6.33 -18.11
CA PRO A 168 -17.54 6.77 -17.15
C PRO A 168 -18.75 5.85 -17.11
N ASN A 169 -19.19 5.48 -15.89
CA ASN A 169 -20.33 4.58 -15.73
C ASN A 169 -21.62 5.18 -16.29
N SER A 170 -22.29 4.42 -17.12
CA SER A 170 -23.58 4.79 -17.72
C SER A 170 -24.73 4.29 -16.86
N ALA A 171 -25.88 4.95 -16.96
CA ALA A 171 -27.09 4.46 -16.30
C ALA A 171 -27.72 3.30 -17.07
N PRO A 172 -28.27 2.28 -16.39
CA PRO A 172 -28.99 1.21 -17.06
C PRO A 172 -30.24 1.73 -17.77
N THR A 173 -30.64 1.03 -18.83
CA THR A 173 -31.91 1.24 -19.54
C THR A 173 -32.88 0.17 -19.14
N CYS A 174 -34.15 0.52 -18.94
CA CYS A 174 -35.20 -0.44 -18.62
C CYS A 174 -36.54 -0.07 -19.28
N GLY A 175 -37.38 -1.08 -19.49
CA GLY A 175 -38.71 -0.88 -20.03
C GLY A 175 -39.63 -2.07 -19.72
N ILE A 176 -40.85 -1.79 -19.27
CA ILE A 176 -41.91 -2.83 -19.11
C ILE A 176 -42.44 -3.19 -20.48
N THR A 177 -42.46 -4.48 -20.77
CA THR A 177 -42.93 -5.04 -22.04
C THR A 177 -44.31 -5.73 -21.93
N SER A 178 -44.69 -6.17 -20.70
CA SER A 178 -46.00 -6.73 -20.39
C SER A 178 -46.36 -6.43 -18.93
N PRO A 179 -47.62 -6.15 -18.58
CA PRO A 179 -48.76 -5.91 -19.51
C PRO A 179 -48.60 -4.58 -20.27
N GLU A 180 -49.34 -4.47 -21.39
CA GLU A 180 -49.39 -3.21 -22.13
C GLU A 180 -50.13 -2.11 -21.33
N SER A 181 -49.80 -0.85 -21.58
CA SER A 181 -50.42 0.28 -20.89
C SER A 181 -51.94 0.34 -21.20
N GLY A 182 -52.74 0.33 -20.14
CA GLY A 182 -54.20 0.36 -20.23
C GLY A 182 -54.87 -1.04 -20.35
N GLU A 183 -54.13 -2.12 -20.28
CA GLU A 183 -54.66 -3.48 -20.22
C GLU A 183 -55.44 -3.68 -18.92
N LEU A 184 -56.57 -4.44 -19.00
CA LEU A 184 -57.50 -4.63 -17.89
C LEU A 184 -57.47 -6.09 -17.44
N PHE A 185 -57.30 -6.30 -16.16
CA PHE A 185 -57.34 -7.60 -15.50
C PHE A 185 -58.46 -7.64 -14.47
N PRO A 186 -59.23 -8.76 -14.41
CA PRO A 186 -60.20 -8.96 -13.34
C PRO A 186 -59.53 -8.97 -11.95
N SER A 187 -60.28 -8.50 -10.95
CA SER A 187 -59.80 -8.53 -9.58
C SER A 187 -59.58 -9.98 -9.10
N GLY A 188 -58.37 -10.26 -8.62
CA GLY A 188 -57.95 -11.58 -8.15
C GLY A 188 -57.16 -12.41 -9.16
N ASP A 189 -57.03 -11.93 -10.39
CA ASP A 189 -56.15 -12.59 -11.37
C ASP A 189 -54.69 -12.35 -11.06
N THR A 190 -53.86 -13.33 -11.37
CA THR A 190 -52.41 -13.17 -11.33
C THR A 190 -51.93 -12.43 -12.57
N VAL A 191 -51.22 -11.34 -12.36
CA VAL A 191 -50.59 -10.57 -13.43
C VAL A 191 -49.07 -10.85 -13.43
N VAL A 192 -48.56 -11.25 -14.59
CA VAL A 192 -47.12 -11.42 -14.79
C VAL A 192 -46.59 -10.17 -15.44
N PHE A 193 -45.57 -9.59 -14.84
CA PHE A 193 -44.89 -8.44 -15.38
C PHE A 193 -43.62 -8.90 -16.11
N GLU A 194 -43.45 -8.43 -17.33
CA GLU A 194 -42.28 -8.65 -18.14
C GLU A 194 -41.62 -7.31 -18.44
N ALA A 195 -40.30 -7.30 -18.43
CA ALA A 195 -39.51 -6.11 -18.72
C ALA A 195 -38.18 -6.48 -19.38
N THR A 196 -37.49 -5.47 -19.88
CA THR A 196 -36.10 -5.56 -20.25
C THR A 196 -35.30 -4.61 -19.38
N ALA A 197 -34.06 -5.00 -18.98
CA ALA A 197 -33.11 -4.15 -18.31
C ALA A 197 -31.71 -4.48 -18.83
N ASN A 198 -31.02 -3.47 -19.34
CA ASN A 198 -29.69 -3.61 -19.93
C ASN A 198 -28.80 -2.43 -19.51
N ASP A 199 -27.52 -2.70 -19.44
CA ASP A 199 -26.48 -1.74 -19.17
C ASP A 199 -25.32 -1.94 -20.15
N VAL A 200 -24.58 -0.88 -20.48
CA VAL A 200 -23.43 -0.99 -21.40
C VAL A 200 -22.14 -1.35 -20.69
N ASP A 201 -22.09 -1.12 -19.37
CA ASP A 201 -20.88 -1.26 -18.56
C ASP A 201 -20.93 -2.51 -17.69
N ILE A 202 -22.14 -2.98 -17.35
CA ILE A 202 -22.39 -4.10 -16.43
C ILE A 202 -23.21 -5.18 -17.13
N PRO A 203 -22.86 -6.47 -17.03
CA PRO A 203 -23.68 -7.56 -17.50
C PRO A 203 -25.11 -7.50 -16.92
N SER A 204 -26.12 -7.71 -17.78
CA SER A 204 -27.52 -7.56 -17.38
C SER A 204 -27.91 -8.42 -16.18
N ASP A 205 -27.34 -9.62 -16.03
CA ASP A 205 -27.59 -10.53 -14.92
C ASP A 205 -26.96 -10.08 -13.58
N MET A 206 -26.19 -9.00 -13.59
CA MET A 206 -25.70 -8.32 -12.38
C MET A 206 -26.58 -7.15 -11.94
N LEU A 207 -27.58 -6.77 -12.75
CA LEU A 207 -28.52 -5.71 -12.41
C LEU A 207 -29.58 -6.20 -11.43
N THR A 208 -30.13 -5.27 -10.64
CA THR A 208 -31.30 -5.51 -9.80
C THR A 208 -32.48 -4.63 -10.26
N VAL A 209 -33.63 -5.23 -10.56
CA VAL A 209 -34.84 -4.51 -10.92
C VAL A 209 -35.77 -4.50 -9.71
N ALA A 210 -36.11 -3.30 -9.24
CA ALA A 210 -37.11 -3.09 -8.19
C ALA A 210 -38.47 -2.79 -8.81
N TRP A 211 -39.51 -3.47 -8.32
CA TRP A 211 -40.90 -3.29 -8.74
C TRP A 211 -41.68 -2.55 -7.68
N SER A 212 -42.43 -1.56 -8.10
CA SER A 212 -43.30 -0.77 -7.21
C SER A 212 -44.60 -0.36 -7.89
N SER A 213 -45.62 -0.14 -7.09
CA SER A 213 -46.91 0.41 -7.51
C SER A 213 -47.20 1.67 -6.69
N ASP A 214 -47.79 2.67 -7.29
CA ASP A 214 -48.23 3.90 -6.61
C ASP A 214 -49.29 3.61 -5.54
N ALA A 215 -50.13 2.59 -5.75
CA ALA A 215 -51.17 2.19 -4.80
C ALA A 215 -50.72 1.23 -3.71
N SER A 216 -49.72 0.35 -4.00
CA SER A 216 -49.30 -0.74 -3.08
C SER A 216 -47.89 -0.58 -2.55
N GLY A 217 -47.13 0.39 -3.03
CA GLY A 217 -45.74 0.59 -2.67
C GLY A 217 -44.81 -0.44 -3.30
N VAL A 218 -43.82 -0.91 -2.55
CA VAL A 218 -42.82 -1.91 -3.02
C VAL A 218 -43.52 -3.26 -3.21
N LEU A 219 -43.38 -3.82 -4.41
CA LEU A 219 -43.91 -5.15 -4.78
C LEU A 219 -42.82 -6.24 -4.63
N GLY A 220 -41.58 -5.94 -4.95
CA GLY A 220 -40.47 -6.87 -4.87
C GLY A 220 -39.29 -6.49 -5.75
N SER A 221 -38.41 -7.46 -5.97
CA SER A 221 -37.25 -7.31 -6.86
C SER A 221 -37.03 -8.57 -7.69
N SER A 222 -36.38 -8.40 -8.84
CA SER A 222 -35.95 -9.50 -9.72
C SER A 222 -34.61 -9.20 -10.36
N THR A 223 -33.91 -10.23 -10.78
CA THR A 223 -32.65 -10.13 -11.52
C THR A 223 -32.91 -10.46 -12.99
N PRO A 224 -32.43 -9.63 -13.93
CA PRO A 224 -32.51 -9.94 -15.36
C PRO A 224 -31.76 -11.22 -15.72
N SER A 225 -32.16 -11.84 -16.83
CA SER A 225 -31.32 -12.85 -17.47
C SER A 225 -30.09 -12.22 -18.11
N SER A 226 -29.12 -13.02 -18.54
CA SER A 226 -27.92 -12.53 -19.26
C SER A 226 -28.24 -11.81 -20.58
N THR A 227 -29.49 -11.94 -21.09
CA THR A 227 -30.03 -11.24 -22.28
C THR A 227 -30.86 -10.00 -21.92
N GLY A 228 -30.90 -9.64 -20.63
CA GLY A 228 -31.67 -8.49 -20.15
C GLY A 228 -33.17 -8.71 -19.95
N SER A 229 -33.67 -9.93 -20.12
CA SER A 229 -35.08 -10.24 -19.88
C SER A 229 -35.39 -10.38 -18.40
N VAL A 230 -36.48 -9.74 -17.96
CA VAL A 230 -36.91 -9.68 -16.55
C VAL A 230 -38.34 -10.22 -16.45
N LEU A 231 -38.57 -11.05 -15.44
CA LEU A 231 -39.89 -11.61 -15.12
C LEU A 231 -40.18 -11.38 -13.64
N PHE A 232 -41.43 -10.95 -13.33
CA PHE A 232 -41.92 -10.75 -11.97
C PHE A 232 -43.42 -11.19 -11.89
N ALA A 233 -43.74 -12.07 -10.92
CA ALA A 233 -45.08 -12.61 -10.72
C ALA A 233 -45.46 -12.70 -9.25
#